data_d160d455dac7fe506175d381c8033e72
#
_entry.id   d160d455dac7fe506175d381c8033e72
#
_cell.length_a   1.000
_cell.length_b   1.000
_cell.length_c   1.000
_cell.angle_alpha   90.00
_cell.angle_beta   90.00
_cell.angle_gamma   90.00
#
_symmetry.space_group_name_H-M   'P 1'
#
loop_
_entity.id
_entity.type
_entity.pdbx_description
1 polymer ?
#
loop_
_entity_poly.entity_id
_entity_poly.type
_entity_poly.pdbx_seq_one_letter_code
_entity_poly.pdbx_strand_id
1 'polypeptide(L)'
;MRSERKLWMGWFSPDLYVGMGALGFCIYVFFSALPHPDSTDRMFTAAVVQPYIAPELKWDINRELENLEILERQTRFVSNIESDVILWPEAATPWPVMGTPQMQARVERLVNEIEKPILMGNLAEDRVTSEWRNGVFLVKPGVGLSSDFYTKRELVPFGEYVPPILSFIDKFVPGGGRFIPGEKVSLINLTVGGSVYRIGSLICYEDVFSNLARESAQGGADLFFVATNNAWYGEEGGAEQHAAHSVLRAVENRRPVMRAGNGGWSGWIDSYGAVRDLLVDAEGTIYFRGGGAYTIVQFEEWSRQQSYYTRHGDWFVALSGGLALISLLFCQYQPKLRSQIVGV
;
A
#
# COMPACT_ATOMS: atom_id res chain seq x y z
N MET A 1 -2.35 44.99 -40.56
CA MET A 1 -3.04 43.80 -41.11
C MET A 1 -2.48 42.58 -40.44
N ARG A 2 -3.22 42.00 -39.48
CA ARG A 2 -2.90 40.69 -38.90
C ARG A 2 -3.38 39.61 -39.85
N SER A 3 -2.47 38.79 -40.38
CA SER A 3 -2.84 37.63 -41.17
C SER A 3 -3.48 36.61 -40.24
N GLU A 4 -4.76 36.39 -40.37
CA GLU A 4 -5.43 35.24 -39.77
C GLU A 4 -4.82 33.98 -40.37
N ARG A 5 -4.02 33.26 -39.58
CA ARG A 5 -3.64 31.90 -39.92
C ARG A 5 -4.92 31.04 -39.80
N LYS A 6 -5.55 30.74 -40.90
CA LYS A 6 -6.58 29.71 -40.98
C LYS A 6 -5.95 28.41 -40.51
N LEU A 7 -6.32 27.96 -39.34
CA LEU A 7 -6.07 26.60 -38.87
C LEU A 7 -6.90 25.62 -39.72
N TRP A 8 -6.42 25.34 -40.91
CA TRP A 8 -6.92 24.19 -41.68
C TRP A 8 -6.27 22.96 -41.07
N MET A 9 -6.95 22.28 -40.15
CA MET A 9 -6.66 20.88 -39.85
C MET A 9 -7.07 20.06 -41.06
N GLY A 10 -6.14 19.92 -41.99
CA GLY A 10 -6.35 19.05 -43.15
C GLY A 10 -6.47 17.59 -42.70
N TRP A 11 -7.32 16.81 -43.33
CA TRP A 11 -7.47 15.36 -43.09
C TRP A 11 -6.15 14.58 -43.22
N PHE A 12 -5.05 15.22 -43.60
CA PHE A 12 -3.72 14.67 -43.79
C PHE A 12 -2.67 15.25 -42.79
N SER A 13 -3.10 15.85 -41.66
CA SER A 13 -2.14 16.34 -40.69
C SER A 13 -1.51 15.16 -39.92
N PRO A 14 -0.20 15.08 -39.78
CA PRO A 14 0.45 14.02 -38.98
C PRO A 14 -0.08 13.96 -37.55
N ASP A 15 -0.45 15.10 -36.97
CA ASP A 15 -0.99 15.23 -35.62
C ASP A 15 -2.33 14.47 -35.46
N LEU A 16 -3.17 14.48 -36.49
CA LEU A 16 -4.43 13.73 -36.48
C LEU A 16 -4.17 12.22 -36.41
N TYR A 17 -3.22 11.71 -37.17
CA TYR A 17 -2.91 10.28 -37.18
C TYR A 17 -2.22 9.83 -35.86
N VAL A 18 -1.36 10.67 -35.30
CA VAL A 18 -0.77 10.42 -33.98
C VAL A 18 -1.86 10.39 -32.92
N GLY A 19 -2.79 11.37 -32.93
CA GLY A 19 -3.92 11.40 -32.00
C GLY A 19 -4.84 10.19 -32.14
N MET A 20 -5.18 9.80 -33.37
CA MET A 20 -6.00 8.60 -33.65
C MET A 20 -5.26 7.32 -33.21
N GLY A 21 -3.96 7.21 -33.46
CA GLY A 21 -3.16 6.08 -33.02
C GLY A 21 -3.08 5.97 -31.49
N ALA A 22 -2.89 7.10 -30.80
CA ALA A 22 -2.91 7.15 -29.35
C ALA A 22 -4.28 6.77 -28.78
N LEU A 23 -5.36 7.30 -29.36
CA LEU A 23 -6.72 6.94 -28.96
C LEU A 23 -7.01 5.45 -29.20
N GLY A 24 -6.65 4.91 -30.37
CA GLY A 24 -6.80 3.48 -30.66
C GLY A 24 -6.01 2.59 -29.69
N PHE A 25 -4.79 3.01 -29.35
CA PHE A 25 -3.98 2.33 -28.35
C PHE A 25 -4.65 2.37 -26.95
N CYS A 26 -5.15 3.53 -26.52
CA CYS A 26 -5.85 3.65 -25.25
C CYS A 26 -7.11 2.77 -25.21
N ILE A 27 -7.90 2.73 -26.30
CA ILE A 27 -9.07 1.88 -26.43
C ILE A 27 -8.67 0.39 -26.35
N TYR A 28 -7.64 -0.01 -27.08
CA TYR A 28 -7.12 -1.38 -27.04
C TYR A 28 -6.69 -1.77 -25.62
N VAL A 29 -5.90 -0.92 -24.96
CA VAL A 29 -5.44 -1.17 -23.56
C VAL A 29 -6.62 -1.24 -22.61
N PHE A 30 -7.61 -0.34 -22.77
CA PHE A 30 -8.83 -0.36 -21.95
C PHE A 30 -9.57 -1.69 -22.06
N PHE A 31 -9.86 -2.16 -23.28
CA PHE A 31 -10.58 -3.42 -23.47
C PHE A 31 -9.75 -4.65 -23.08
N SER A 32 -8.44 -4.63 -23.29
CA SER A 32 -7.56 -5.73 -22.87
C SER A 32 -7.35 -5.78 -21.35
N ALA A 33 -7.65 -4.69 -20.65
CA ALA A 33 -7.53 -4.61 -19.20
C ALA A 33 -8.86 -4.88 -18.47
N LEU A 34 -9.98 -5.11 -19.19
CA LEU A 34 -11.25 -5.47 -18.56
C LEU A 34 -11.12 -6.84 -17.87
N PRO A 35 -11.69 -6.99 -16.67
CA PRO A 35 -11.66 -8.27 -15.96
C PRO A 35 -12.42 -9.33 -16.78
N HIS A 36 -11.80 -10.47 -16.95
CA HIS A 36 -12.46 -11.67 -17.46
C HIS A 36 -12.68 -12.59 -16.25
N PRO A 37 -13.86 -12.58 -15.62
CA PRO A 37 -14.14 -13.45 -14.48
C PRO A 37 -13.94 -14.90 -14.91
N ASP A 38 -13.04 -15.58 -14.21
CA ASP A 38 -12.79 -17.00 -14.41
C ASP A 38 -13.30 -17.78 -13.17
N SER A 39 -13.80 -18.99 -13.40
CA SER A 39 -14.19 -19.90 -12.33
C SER A 39 -13.00 -20.37 -11.45
N THR A 40 -11.78 -20.03 -11.85
CA THR A 40 -10.53 -20.33 -11.11
C THR A 40 -10.07 -19.19 -10.21
N ASP A 41 -10.80 -18.07 -10.18
CA ASP A 41 -10.48 -16.96 -9.27
C ASP A 41 -10.51 -17.44 -7.81
N ARG A 42 -9.49 -17.04 -7.06
CA ARG A 42 -9.36 -17.41 -5.65
C ARG A 42 -9.97 -16.31 -4.77
N MET A 43 -10.70 -16.71 -3.75
CA MET A 43 -11.36 -15.79 -2.83
C MET A 43 -11.11 -16.19 -1.39
N PHE A 44 -11.09 -15.19 -0.52
CA PHE A 44 -11.14 -15.36 0.93
C PHE A 44 -11.77 -14.12 1.57
N THR A 45 -12.28 -14.26 2.79
CA THR A 45 -12.89 -13.15 3.53
C THR A 45 -11.94 -12.65 4.60
N ALA A 46 -11.65 -11.35 4.56
CA ALA A 46 -10.85 -10.67 5.57
C ALA A 46 -11.75 -9.75 6.43
N ALA A 47 -11.69 -9.92 7.75
CA ALA A 47 -12.27 -8.96 8.68
C ALA A 47 -11.23 -7.92 9.07
N VAL A 48 -11.64 -6.67 9.25
CA VAL A 48 -10.75 -5.57 9.65
C VAL A 48 -11.18 -4.97 10.97
N VAL A 49 -10.21 -4.64 11.79
CA VAL A 49 -10.39 -3.89 13.05
C VAL A 49 -9.86 -2.47 12.84
N GLN A 50 -10.72 -1.48 13.07
CA GLN A 50 -10.40 -0.06 13.05
C GLN A 50 -10.56 0.53 14.46
N PRO A 51 -9.48 0.58 15.26
CA PRO A 51 -9.58 0.98 16.67
C PRO A 51 -9.93 2.45 16.86
N TYR A 52 -9.56 3.29 15.91
CA TYR A 52 -9.77 4.74 15.94
C TYR A 52 -9.26 5.35 17.25
N ILE A 53 -7.97 5.14 17.51
CA ILE A 53 -7.26 5.68 18.66
C ILE A 53 -6.47 6.91 18.19
N ALA A 54 -6.76 8.06 18.80
CA ALA A 54 -6.06 9.30 18.50
C ALA A 54 -4.56 9.19 18.81
N PRO A 55 -3.67 9.88 18.05
CA PRO A 55 -2.22 9.76 18.22
C PRO A 55 -1.75 10.07 19.63
N GLU A 56 -2.33 11.09 20.28
CA GLU A 56 -2.00 11.53 21.64
C GLU A 56 -2.31 10.46 22.69
N LEU A 57 -3.38 9.66 22.45
CA LEU A 57 -3.81 8.59 23.34
C LEU A 57 -3.08 7.29 23.06
N LYS A 58 -2.63 7.08 21.82
CA LYS A 58 -2.00 5.82 21.41
C LYS A 58 -0.68 5.57 22.11
N TRP A 59 0.07 6.63 22.40
CA TRP A 59 1.39 6.56 23.01
C TRP A 59 1.41 7.04 24.48
N ASP A 60 0.22 7.28 25.06
CA ASP A 60 0.11 7.62 26.48
C ASP A 60 0.25 6.36 27.34
N ILE A 61 1.31 6.29 28.15
CA ILE A 61 1.60 5.17 29.04
C ILE A 61 0.46 4.84 30.01
N ASN A 62 -0.36 5.83 30.37
CA ASN A 62 -1.51 5.62 31.24
C ASN A 62 -2.71 5.02 30.52
N ARG A 63 -2.69 4.99 29.19
CA ARG A 63 -3.78 4.49 28.33
C ARG A 63 -3.46 3.18 27.63
N GLU A 64 -2.25 2.65 27.80
CA GLU A 64 -1.78 1.45 27.09
C GLU A 64 -2.73 0.25 27.26
N LEU A 65 -3.17 -0.02 28.48
CA LEU A 65 -4.10 -1.13 28.75
C LEU A 65 -5.48 -0.88 28.18
N GLU A 66 -6.00 0.35 28.28
CA GLU A 66 -7.29 0.74 27.72
C GLU A 66 -7.29 0.58 26.18
N ASN A 67 -6.23 1.05 25.52
CA ASN A 67 -6.04 0.93 24.09
C ASN A 67 -6.02 -0.54 23.63
N LEU A 68 -5.33 -1.39 24.40
CA LEU A 68 -5.27 -2.82 24.12
C LEU A 68 -6.63 -3.50 24.33
N GLU A 69 -7.38 -3.14 25.39
CA GLU A 69 -8.74 -3.65 25.62
C GLU A 69 -9.73 -3.23 24.51
N ILE A 70 -9.59 -2.01 23.98
CA ILE A 70 -10.36 -1.56 22.83
C ILE A 70 -10.10 -2.47 21.63
N LEU A 71 -8.82 -2.70 21.30
CA LEU A 71 -8.41 -3.54 20.19
C LEU A 71 -8.93 -4.98 20.34
N GLU A 72 -8.74 -5.58 21.50
CA GLU A 72 -9.20 -6.95 21.78
C GLU A 72 -10.72 -7.09 21.72
N ARG A 73 -11.46 -6.13 22.32
CA ARG A 73 -12.93 -6.14 22.27
C ARG A 73 -13.46 -6.05 20.85
N GLN A 74 -12.88 -5.19 20.03
CA GLN A 74 -13.24 -5.09 18.62
C GLN A 74 -12.85 -6.35 17.83
N THR A 75 -11.72 -6.95 18.15
CA THR A 75 -11.29 -8.21 17.53
C THR A 75 -12.29 -9.33 17.83
N ARG A 76 -12.73 -9.47 19.09
CA ARG A 76 -13.79 -10.43 19.47
C ARG A 76 -15.13 -10.12 18.77
N PHE A 77 -15.45 -8.83 18.60
CA PHE A 77 -16.67 -8.45 17.88
C PHE A 77 -16.60 -8.89 16.41
N VAL A 78 -15.54 -8.54 15.67
CA VAL A 78 -15.41 -8.91 14.25
C VAL A 78 -15.16 -10.41 14.05
N SER A 79 -14.65 -11.12 15.05
CA SER A 79 -14.46 -12.57 14.94
C SER A 79 -15.76 -13.35 14.82
N ASN A 80 -16.90 -12.77 15.22
CA ASN A 80 -18.23 -13.36 15.01
C ASN A 80 -18.74 -13.20 13.57
N ILE A 81 -18.09 -12.35 12.76
CA ILE A 81 -18.37 -12.23 11.33
C ILE A 81 -17.62 -13.36 10.62
N GLU A 82 -18.26 -14.04 9.68
CA GLU A 82 -17.62 -15.07 8.89
C GLU A 82 -16.42 -14.49 8.15
N SER A 83 -15.23 -15.00 8.47
CA SER A 83 -13.96 -14.50 7.91
C SER A 83 -12.83 -15.51 8.13
N ASP A 84 -11.88 -15.50 7.21
CA ASP A 84 -10.71 -16.40 7.20
C ASP A 84 -9.49 -15.80 7.91
N VAL A 85 -9.42 -14.48 8.01
CA VAL A 85 -8.33 -13.74 8.64
C VAL A 85 -8.83 -12.43 9.20
N ILE A 86 -8.23 -11.97 10.30
CA ILE A 86 -8.49 -10.65 10.87
C ILE A 86 -7.28 -9.74 10.61
N LEU A 87 -7.54 -8.50 10.19
CA LEU A 87 -6.53 -7.51 9.85
C LEU A 87 -6.44 -6.45 10.96
N TRP A 88 -5.23 -6.21 11.45
CA TRP A 88 -4.96 -5.13 12.39
C TRP A 88 -4.10 -4.04 11.75
N PRO A 89 -4.31 -2.76 12.12
CA PRO A 89 -3.54 -1.64 11.58
C PRO A 89 -2.09 -1.60 12.07
N GLU A 90 -1.35 -0.57 11.67
CA GLU A 90 0.03 -0.33 12.06
C GLU A 90 0.17 -0.11 13.58
N ALA A 91 1.25 -0.69 14.15
CA ALA A 91 1.58 -0.60 15.57
C ALA A 91 0.35 -0.84 16.46
N ALA A 92 -0.38 -1.94 16.18
CA ALA A 92 -1.71 -2.17 16.74
C ALA A 92 -1.71 -2.31 18.26
N THR A 93 -0.66 -2.86 18.86
CA THR A 93 -0.54 -2.99 20.31
C THR A 93 0.44 -1.97 20.91
N PRO A 94 0.29 -1.60 22.18
CA PRO A 94 1.16 -0.62 22.84
C PRO A 94 2.61 -1.10 23.00
N TRP A 95 2.83 -2.42 23.05
CA TRP A 95 4.16 -3.02 23.19
C TRP A 95 4.49 -3.93 22.00
N PRO A 96 5.77 -4.11 21.68
CA PRO A 96 6.19 -5.03 20.63
C PRO A 96 5.63 -6.43 20.83
N VAL A 97 5.05 -7.00 19.77
CA VAL A 97 4.58 -8.40 19.79
C VAL A 97 5.77 -9.37 19.77
N MET A 98 6.85 -9.00 19.10
CA MET A 98 8.11 -9.73 19.11
C MET A 98 9.12 -8.99 20.01
N GLY A 99 9.71 -9.70 20.97
CA GLY A 99 10.60 -9.11 21.98
C GLY A 99 9.91 -8.87 23.33
N THR A 100 8.58 -8.84 23.44
CA THR A 100 7.83 -8.74 24.71
C THR A 100 7.01 -10.01 24.94
N PRO A 101 7.51 -11.02 25.69
CA PRO A 101 6.84 -12.32 25.85
C PRO A 101 5.42 -12.22 26.38
N GLN A 102 5.15 -11.25 27.26
CA GLN A 102 3.81 -11.05 27.83
C GLN A 102 2.83 -10.58 26.75
N MET A 103 3.26 -9.68 25.85
CA MET A 103 2.43 -9.20 24.75
C MET A 103 2.21 -10.29 23.70
N GLN A 104 3.27 -10.99 23.33
CA GLN A 104 3.17 -12.15 22.43
C GLN A 104 2.16 -13.17 22.97
N ALA A 105 2.32 -13.61 24.21
CA ALA A 105 1.43 -14.58 24.83
C ALA A 105 -0.02 -14.07 24.95
N ARG A 106 -0.24 -12.77 25.08
CA ARG A 106 -1.57 -12.17 25.12
C ARG A 106 -2.25 -12.21 23.75
N VAL A 107 -1.54 -11.86 22.68
CA VAL A 107 -2.04 -11.94 21.31
C VAL A 107 -2.29 -13.39 20.91
N GLU A 108 -1.38 -14.31 21.22
CA GLU A 108 -1.54 -15.73 20.95
C GLU A 108 -2.77 -16.34 21.66
N ARG A 109 -3.03 -15.95 22.90
CA ARG A 109 -4.26 -16.34 23.62
C ARG A 109 -5.51 -15.84 22.93
N LEU A 110 -5.53 -14.57 22.49
CA LEU A 110 -6.66 -14.00 21.77
C LEU A 110 -6.90 -14.75 20.45
N VAL A 111 -5.84 -15.02 19.68
CA VAL A 111 -5.92 -15.77 18.42
C VAL A 111 -6.45 -17.18 18.64
N ASN A 112 -6.02 -17.86 19.71
CA ASN A 112 -6.53 -19.20 20.06
C ASN A 112 -7.99 -19.16 20.55
N GLU A 113 -8.39 -18.10 21.25
CA GLU A 113 -9.77 -17.88 21.72
C GLU A 113 -10.75 -17.71 20.55
N ILE A 114 -10.36 -16.89 19.55
CA ILE A 114 -11.22 -16.58 18.40
C ILE A 114 -11.08 -17.58 17.24
N GLU A 115 -10.14 -18.50 17.32
CA GLU A 115 -9.83 -19.54 16.32
C GLU A 115 -9.59 -19.01 14.90
N LYS A 116 -9.14 -17.75 14.77
CA LYS A 116 -8.85 -17.10 13.48
C LYS A 116 -7.44 -16.49 13.47
N PRO A 117 -6.70 -16.61 12.36
CA PRO A 117 -5.41 -15.96 12.24
C PRO A 117 -5.57 -14.43 12.21
N ILE A 118 -4.57 -13.73 12.78
CA ILE A 118 -4.46 -12.28 12.72
C ILE A 118 -3.22 -11.90 11.90
N LEU A 119 -3.43 -11.11 10.85
CA LEU A 119 -2.37 -10.42 10.12
C LEU A 119 -2.30 -8.98 10.62
N MET A 120 -1.20 -8.57 11.23
CA MET A 120 -1.15 -7.31 11.98
C MET A 120 0.10 -6.50 11.70
N GLY A 121 -0.07 -5.17 11.61
CA GLY A 121 1.03 -4.22 11.77
C GLY A 121 1.40 -4.10 13.25
N ASN A 122 2.67 -4.33 13.60
CA ASN A 122 3.13 -4.24 14.97
C ASN A 122 4.65 -3.97 15.04
N LEU A 123 5.16 -3.89 16.26
CA LEU A 123 6.56 -3.65 16.51
C LEU A 123 7.28 -4.95 16.92
N ALA A 124 8.57 -5.01 16.60
CA ALA A 124 9.53 -5.96 17.15
C ALA A 124 10.64 -5.20 17.86
N GLU A 125 11.12 -5.73 18.98
CA GLU A 125 12.26 -5.23 19.71
C GLU A 125 13.33 -6.32 19.83
N ASP A 126 14.54 -6.01 19.39
CA ASP A 126 15.71 -6.80 19.72
C ASP A 126 16.19 -6.42 21.13
N ARG A 127 16.05 -7.33 22.09
CA ARG A 127 16.40 -7.07 23.48
C ARG A 127 17.90 -6.94 23.76
N VAL A 128 18.72 -7.40 22.83
CA VAL A 128 20.18 -7.34 22.97
C VAL A 128 20.70 -5.97 22.49
N THR A 129 20.23 -5.54 21.32
CA THR A 129 20.66 -4.27 20.71
C THR A 129 19.76 -3.10 21.09
N SER A 130 18.56 -3.36 21.66
CA SER A 130 17.49 -2.37 21.88
C SER A 130 17.04 -1.67 20.61
N GLU A 131 17.21 -2.32 19.45
CA GLU A 131 16.75 -1.86 18.16
C GLU A 131 15.29 -2.24 17.94
N TRP A 132 14.56 -1.36 17.28
CA TRP A 132 13.15 -1.54 17.01
C TRP A 132 12.92 -1.73 15.52
N ARG A 133 11.94 -2.56 15.17
CA ARG A 133 11.45 -2.74 13.79
C ARG A 133 9.96 -2.56 13.76
N ASN A 134 9.49 -1.79 12.81
CA ASN A 134 8.06 -1.73 12.47
C ASN A 134 7.79 -2.85 11.46
N GLY A 135 6.82 -3.72 11.71
CA GLY A 135 6.65 -4.93 10.91
C GLY A 135 5.19 -5.34 10.70
N VAL A 136 5.00 -6.26 9.76
CA VAL A 136 3.74 -7.00 9.60
C VAL A 136 3.99 -8.44 9.99
N PHE A 137 3.14 -8.95 10.87
CA PHE A 137 3.25 -10.27 11.50
C PHE A 137 1.99 -11.09 11.26
N LEU A 138 2.14 -12.41 11.20
CA LEU A 138 1.03 -13.35 11.16
C LEU A 138 1.05 -14.21 12.43
N VAL A 139 -0.08 -14.23 13.14
CA VAL A 139 -0.31 -15.09 14.29
C VAL A 139 -1.40 -16.08 13.96
N LYS A 140 -1.14 -17.38 14.16
CA LYS A 140 -2.06 -18.47 13.77
C LYS A 140 -2.55 -19.23 14.99
N PRO A 141 -3.83 -19.66 15.01
CA PRO A 141 -4.35 -20.54 16.06
C PRO A 141 -3.52 -21.82 16.18
N GLY A 142 -3.20 -22.23 17.40
CA GLY A 142 -2.43 -23.45 17.70
C GLY A 142 -0.97 -23.43 17.30
N VAL A 143 -0.50 -22.43 16.55
CA VAL A 143 0.89 -22.28 16.09
C VAL A 143 1.58 -21.11 16.76
N GLY A 144 0.88 -19.99 16.95
CA GLY A 144 1.39 -18.76 17.54
C GLY A 144 1.97 -17.79 16.50
N LEU A 145 2.87 -16.92 16.96
CA LEU A 145 3.53 -15.89 16.14
C LEU A 145 4.50 -16.53 15.16
N SER A 146 4.34 -16.20 13.87
CA SER A 146 5.27 -16.64 12.82
C SER A 146 6.65 -16.02 13.01
N SER A 147 7.70 -16.81 12.75
CA SER A 147 9.08 -16.30 12.72
C SER A 147 9.34 -15.38 11.51
N ASP A 148 8.62 -15.63 10.43
CA ASP A 148 8.73 -14.84 9.21
C ASP A 148 7.80 -13.64 9.29
N PHE A 149 8.36 -12.43 9.13
CA PHE A 149 7.61 -11.19 9.12
C PHE A 149 8.22 -10.20 8.14
N TYR A 150 7.41 -9.23 7.73
CA TYR A 150 7.87 -8.10 6.94
C TYR A 150 8.38 -6.99 7.86
N THR A 151 9.51 -6.41 7.54
CA THR A 151 10.03 -5.21 8.21
C THR A 151 9.90 -4.00 7.30
N LYS A 152 9.40 -2.89 7.82
CA LYS A 152 9.28 -1.60 7.13
C LYS A 152 10.63 -1.18 6.57
N ARG A 153 10.67 -0.87 5.29
CA ARG A 153 11.90 -0.56 4.54
C ARG A 153 12.14 0.93 4.39
N GLU A 154 11.06 1.69 4.23
CA GLU A 154 11.11 3.15 4.14
C GLU A 154 10.62 3.74 5.48
N LEU A 155 11.55 4.26 6.26
CA LEU A 155 11.26 4.84 7.57
C LEU A 155 10.86 6.32 7.45
N VAL A 156 9.95 6.77 8.30
CA VAL A 156 9.49 8.17 8.34
C VAL A 156 10.57 9.06 8.96
N PRO A 157 11.12 10.05 8.20
CA PRO A 157 12.06 10.99 8.76
C PRO A 157 11.46 11.73 9.97
N PHE A 158 12.25 11.92 11.03
CA PHE A 158 11.91 12.54 12.30
C PHE A 158 10.81 11.83 13.13
N GLY A 159 10.14 10.83 12.57
CA GLY A 159 9.20 9.98 13.30
C GLY A 159 9.85 8.67 13.75
N GLU A 160 10.54 8.00 12.83
CA GLU A 160 11.15 6.68 13.07
C GLU A 160 12.69 6.73 13.03
N TYR A 161 13.27 7.69 12.33
CA TYR A 161 14.73 7.93 12.33
C TYR A 161 15.05 9.41 12.14
N VAL A 162 16.25 9.79 12.57
CA VAL A 162 16.81 11.12 12.26
C VAL A 162 17.83 10.99 11.14
N PRO A 163 17.71 11.77 10.04
CA PRO A 163 18.68 11.72 8.96
C PRO A 163 20.11 11.95 9.49
N PRO A 164 21.12 11.19 9.03
CA PRO A 164 22.49 11.24 9.59
C PRO A 164 23.10 12.63 9.62
N ILE A 165 22.80 13.46 8.61
CA ILE A 165 23.27 14.87 8.54
C ILE A 165 22.69 15.75 9.67
N LEU A 166 21.61 15.31 10.31
CA LEU A 166 20.92 16.01 11.39
C LEU A 166 21.00 15.27 12.73
N SER A 167 21.92 14.33 12.89
CA SER A 167 22.06 13.49 14.10
C SER A 167 22.28 14.31 15.38
N PHE A 168 22.74 15.55 15.27
CA PHE A 168 22.88 16.45 16.42
C PHE A 168 21.55 16.82 17.08
N ILE A 169 20.40 16.60 16.42
CA ILE A 169 19.06 16.87 16.98
C ILE A 169 18.39 15.59 17.52
N ASP A 170 19.00 14.42 17.46
CA ASP A 170 18.44 13.14 17.94
C ASP A 170 17.84 13.25 19.34
N LYS A 171 18.50 14.02 20.21
CA LYS A 171 18.07 14.20 21.59
C LYS A 171 16.74 14.96 21.73
N PHE A 172 16.32 15.66 20.70
CA PHE A 172 15.10 16.49 20.69
C PHE A 172 13.95 15.83 19.94
N VAL A 173 14.18 14.69 19.26
CA VAL A 173 13.15 13.97 18.50
C VAL A 173 12.66 12.79 19.36
N PRO A 174 11.43 12.84 19.90
CA PRO A 174 10.86 11.75 20.68
C PRO A 174 10.78 10.48 19.83
N GLY A 175 11.40 9.38 20.29
CA GLY A 175 11.42 8.09 19.57
C GLY A 175 12.38 8.01 18.40
N GLY A 176 13.05 9.12 18.03
CA GLY A 176 14.00 9.17 16.94
C GLY A 176 15.21 8.27 17.14
N GLY A 177 15.60 7.52 16.11
CA GLY A 177 16.91 6.86 16.06
C GLY A 177 16.96 5.39 16.47
N ARG A 178 15.85 4.75 16.84
CA ARG A 178 15.85 3.33 17.25
C ARG A 178 15.31 2.35 16.21
N PHE A 179 14.61 2.84 15.19
CA PHE A 179 14.07 1.97 14.16
C PHE A 179 15.11 1.61 13.12
N ILE A 180 15.16 0.30 12.82
CA ILE A 180 16.03 -0.27 11.79
C ILE A 180 15.17 -0.66 10.58
N PRO A 181 15.50 -0.17 9.36
CA PRO A 181 14.77 -0.53 8.16
C PRO A 181 15.00 -1.99 7.77
N GLY A 182 14.01 -2.57 7.08
CA GLY A 182 14.16 -3.86 6.42
C GLY A 182 15.04 -3.76 5.18
N GLU A 183 15.83 -4.79 4.91
CA GLU A 183 16.78 -4.81 3.79
C GLU A 183 16.19 -5.40 2.52
N LYS A 184 15.18 -6.28 2.63
CA LYS A 184 14.65 -7.08 1.51
C LYS A 184 13.15 -7.27 1.57
N VAL A 185 12.60 -7.67 0.43
CA VAL A 185 11.22 -8.13 0.34
C VAL A 185 11.03 -9.41 1.17
N SER A 186 9.99 -9.43 2.00
CA SER A 186 9.52 -10.60 2.72
C SER A 186 8.03 -10.77 2.45
N LEU A 187 7.64 -11.90 1.89
CA LEU A 187 6.24 -12.23 1.66
C LEU A 187 5.71 -13.08 2.82
N ILE A 188 4.49 -12.80 3.25
CA ILE A 188 3.82 -13.55 4.31
C ILE A 188 2.86 -14.56 3.68
N ASN A 189 2.98 -15.83 4.05
CA ASN A 189 2.15 -16.89 3.53
C ASN A 189 0.91 -17.10 4.41
N LEU A 190 -0.25 -16.69 3.90
CA LEU A 190 -1.56 -16.96 4.49
C LEU A 190 -2.19 -18.18 3.79
N THR A 191 -2.56 -19.17 4.58
CA THR A 191 -3.25 -20.36 4.06
C THR A 191 -4.73 -20.30 4.41
N VAL A 192 -5.60 -20.34 3.41
CA VAL A 192 -7.06 -20.34 3.55
C VAL A 192 -7.64 -21.43 2.65
N GLY A 193 -8.48 -22.30 3.20
CA GLY A 193 -9.15 -23.35 2.41
C GLY A 193 -8.20 -24.24 1.62
N GLY A 194 -6.98 -24.46 2.10
CA GLY A 194 -5.93 -25.22 1.41
C GLY A 194 -5.15 -24.43 0.33
N SER A 195 -5.56 -23.20 0.01
CA SER A 195 -4.84 -22.31 -0.90
C SER A 195 -3.87 -21.43 -0.13
N VAL A 196 -2.67 -21.20 -0.68
CA VAL A 196 -1.67 -20.30 -0.13
C VAL A 196 -1.73 -18.98 -0.87
N TYR A 197 -1.89 -17.88 -0.12
CA TYR A 197 -1.82 -16.51 -0.60
C TYR A 197 -0.53 -15.88 -0.12
N ARG A 198 0.31 -15.43 -1.05
CA ARG A 198 1.58 -14.74 -0.74
C ARG A 198 1.29 -13.24 -0.64
N ILE A 199 1.39 -12.71 0.55
CA ILE A 199 1.04 -11.32 0.85
C ILE A 199 2.30 -10.47 0.83
N GLY A 200 2.35 -9.48 -0.07
CA GLY A 200 3.30 -8.38 -0.02
C GLY A 200 2.80 -7.33 0.95
N SER A 201 3.61 -6.98 1.95
CA SER A 201 3.21 -6.00 2.97
C SER A 201 3.79 -4.62 2.68
N LEU A 202 3.04 -3.58 3.03
CA LEU A 202 3.47 -2.18 3.04
C LEU A 202 2.98 -1.55 4.35
N ILE A 203 3.82 -0.72 4.98
CA ILE A 203 3.47 -0.12 6.26
C ILE A 203 3.35 1.39 6.10
N CYS A 204 2.15 1.90 6.41
CA CYS A 204 1.83 3.31 6.37
C CYS A 204 2.18 3.92 5.00
N TYR A 205 2.96 5.00 4.96
CA TYR A 205 3.30 5.72 3.75
C TYR A 205 4.17 4.93 2.74
N GLU A 206 4.55 3.69 3.01
CA GLU A 206 5.28 2.85 2.05
C GLU A 206 4.51 2.60 0.75
N ASP A 207 3.18 2.69 0.76
CA ASP A 207 2.38 2.59 -0.46
C ASP A 207 2.54 3.79 -1.42
N VAL A 208 3.16 4.89 -0.98
CA VAL A 208 3.59 5.99 -1.83
C VAL A 208 4.74 5.55 -2.76
N PHE A 209 5.61 4.66 -2.30
CA PHE A 209 6.80 4.20 -3.01
C PHE A 209 6.46 3.04 -3.95
N SER A 210 6.33 3.33 -5.23
CA SER A 210 5.93 2.36 -6.24
C SER A 210 6.89 1.16 -6.37
N ASN A 211 8.19 1.38 -6.13
CA ASN A 211 9.20 0.33 -6.18
C ASN A 211 8.99 -0.77 -5.13
N LEU A 212 8.50 -0.45 -3.91
CA LEU A 212 8.28 -1.43 -2.85
C LEU A 212 7.19 -2.44 -3.23
N ALA A 213 6.04 -1.94 -3.73
CA ALA A 213 4.98 -2.80 -4.22
C ALA A 213 5.42 -3.62 -5.45
N ARG A 214 6.15 -2.96 -6.38
CA ARG A 214 6.69 -3.60 -7.58
C ARG A 214 7.63 -4.75 -7.25
N GLU A 215 8.57 -4.56 -6.33
CA GLU A 215 9.51 -5.59 -5.88
C GLU A 215 8.77 -6.76 -5.22
N SER A 216 7.74 -6.48 -4.40
CA SER A 216 6.89 -7.51 -3.81
C SER A 216 6.15 -8.32 -4.87
N ALA A 217 5.60 -7.66 -5.89
CA ALA A 217 4.95 -8.33 -7.03
C ALA A 217 5.94 -9.16 -7.86
N GLN A 218 7.17 -8.66 -8.08
CA GLN A 218 8.25 -9.41 -8.73
C GLN A 218 8.66 -10.64 -7.92
N GLY A 219 8.68 -10.51 -6.58
CA GLY A 219 8.91 -11.61 -5.64
C GLY A 219 7.77 -12.64 -5.59
N GLY A 220 6.69 -12.36 -6.29
CA GLY A 220 5.56 -13.28 -6.44
C GLY A 220 4.43 -13.04 -5.44
N ALA A 221 4.25 -11.82 -4.93
CA ALA A 221 3.07 -11.47 -4.15
C ALA A 221 1.79 -11.67 -4.97
N ASP A 222 0.79 -12.30 -4.36
CA ASP A 222 -0.54 -12.50 -4.94
C ASP A 222 -1.45 -11.29 -4.69
N LEU A 223 -1.23 -10.61 -3.56
CA LEU A 223 -1.96 -9.41 -3.12
C LEU A 223 -1.09 -8.58 -2.18
N PHE A 224 -1.54 -7.35 -1.89
CA PHE A 224 -0.88 -6.48 -0.93
C PHE A 224 -1.71 -6.30 0.34
N PHE A 225 -1.03 -6.12 1.46
CA PHE A 225 -1.62 -5.68 2.72
C PHE A 225 -0.95 -4.38 3.17
N VAL A 226 -1.75 -3.34 3.41
CA VAL A 226 -1.29 -2.06 3.94
C VAL A 226 -1.80 -1.90 5.37
N ALA A 227 -0.89 -2.01 6.33
CA ALA A 227 -1.16 -1.67 7.72
C ALA A 227 -0.78 -0.21 7.97
N THR A 228 -1.72 0.63 8.39
CA THR A 228 -1.45 2.07 8.49
C THR A 228 -2.05 2.72 9.73
N ASN A 229 -1.48 3.87 10.12
CA ASN A 229 -2.01 4.74 11.17
C ASN A 229 -2.31 6.13 10.59
N ASN A 230 -3.52 6.28 10.04
CA ASN A 230 -3.98 7.53 9.43
C ASN A 230 -4.40 8.60 10.45
N ALA A 231 -4.48 8.26 11.75
CA ALA A 231 -4.90 9.21 12.78
C ALA A 231 -4.01 10.46 12.87
N TRP A 232 -2.76 10.39 12.38
CA TRP A 232 -1.86 11.53 12.28
C TRP A 232 -2.34 12.63 11.33
N TYR A 233 -3.20 12.31 10.36
CA TYR A 233 -3.67 13.25 9.34
C TYR A 233 -4.96 13.98 9.73
N GLY A 234 -5.54 13.68 10.91
CA GLY A 234 -6.87 14.19 11.27
C GLY A 234 -7.98 13.67 10.36
N GLU A 235 -9.08 14.43 10.29
CA GLU A 235 -10.29 14.06 9.54
C GLU A 235 -10.49 14.93 8.27
N GLU A 236 -9.42 15.54 7.76
CA GLU A 236 -9.48 16.51 6.67
C GLU A 236 -9.08 15.92 5.31
N GLY A 237 -9.43 14.64 5.04
CA GLY A 237 -9.18 13.97 3.75
C GLY A 237 -7.78 13.37 3.59
N GLY A 238 -6.92 13.43 4.61
CA GLY A 238 -5.57 12.87 4.54
C GLY A 238 -5.55 11.35 4.42
N ALA A 239 -6.51 10.65 5.04
CA ALA A 239 -6.64 9.20 4.94
C ALA A 239 -7.05 8.76 3.53
N GLU A 240 -7.95 9.49 2.87
CA GLU A 240 -8.40 9.27 1.51
C GLU A 240 -7.26 9.53 0.51
N GLN A 241 -6.54 10.64 0.68
CA GLN A 241 -5.38 10.97 -0.15
C GLN A 241 -4.30 9.90 -0.03
N HIS A 242 -4.03 9.42 1.17
CA HIS A 242 -3.09 8.33 1.40
C HIS A 242 -3.56 7.04 0.72
N ALA A 243 -4.84 6.67 0.85
CA ALA A 243 -5.38 5.47 0.22
C ALA A 243 -5.35 5.51 -1.31
N ALA A 244 -5.39 6.70 -1.93
CA ALA A 244 -5.27 6.85 -3.38
C ALA A 244 -3.94 6.28 -3.93
N HIS A 245 -2.87 6.28 -3.13
CA HIS A 245 -1.61 5.62 -3.52
C HIS A 245 -1.78 4.11 -3.63
N SER A 246 -2.54 3.49 -2.74
CA SER A 246 -2.85 2.05 -2.83
C SER A 246 -3.62 1.69 -4.11
N VAL A 247 -4.50 2.58 -4.60
CA VAL A 247 -5.18 2.41 -5.90
C VAL A 247 -4.15 2.31 -7.03
N LEU A 248 -3.14 3.19 -7.03
CA LEU A 248 -2.06 3.13 -8.01
C LEU A 248 -1.27 1.82 -7.90
N ARG A 249 -0.92 1.40 -6.69
CA ARG A 249 -0.20 0.12 -6.45
C ARG A 249 -0.98 -1.07 -6.99
N ALA A 250 -2.30 -1.09 -6.80
CA ALA A 250 -3.16 -2.13 -7.33
C ALA A 250 -3.12 -2.18 -8.87
N VAL A 251 -3.33 -1.04 -9.52
CA VAL A 251 -3.36 -0.92 -10.99
C VAL A 251 -2.00 -1.25 -11.60
N GLU A 252 -0.91 -0.70 -11.07
CA GLU A 252 0.45 -0.88 -11.56
C GLU A 252 0.86 -2.36 -11.55
N ASN A 253 0.51 -3.07 -10.48
CA ASN A 253 0.98 -4.42 -10.27
C ASN A 253 -0.05 -5.50 -10.56
N ARG A 254 -1.30 -5.13 -10.85
CA ARG A 254 -2.43 -6.05 -11.03
C ARG A 254 -2.59 -6.99 -9.84
N ARG A 255 -2.55 -6.41 -8.64
CA ARG A 255 -2.72 -7.11 -7.36
C ARG A 255 -3.75 -6.39 -6.50
N PRO A 256 -4.71 -7.10 -5.90
CA PRO A 256 -5.63 -6.48 -4.96
C PRO A 256 -4.87 -5.97 -3.73
N VAL A 257 -5.40 -4.93 -3.10
CA VAL A 257 -4.84 -4.32 -1.88
C VAL A 257 -5.87 -4.36 -0.77
N MET A 258 -5.52 -4.96 0.36
CA MET A 258 -6.25 -4.87 1.63
C MET A 258 -5.65 -3.76 2.48
N ARG A 259 -6.47 -2.94 3.11
CA ARG A 259 -6.00 -1.90 4.03
C ARG A 259 -6.66 -2.03 5.40
N ALA A 260 -5.86 -1.93 6.45
CA ALA A 260 -6.32 -1.77 7.82
C ALA A 260 -5.73 -0.47 8.39
N GLY A 261 -6.60 0.50 8.69
CA GLY A 261 -6.22 1.83 9.18
C GLY A 261 -6.65 2.07 10.63
N ASN A 262 -5.74 2.56 11.46
CA ASN A 262 -6.13 3.28 12.66
C ASN A 262 -6.40 4.73 12.25
N GLY A 263 -7.59 5.25 12.55
CA GLY A 263 -7.97 6.61 12.16
C GLY A 263 -8.53 6.73 10.75
N GLY A 264 -9.17 5.68 10.24
CA GLY A 264 -9.94 5.72 8.99
C GLY A 264 -9.30 5.01 7.80
N TRP A 265 -10.11 4.84 6.78
CA TRP A 265 -9.87 4.18 5.51
C TRP A 265 -9.37 2.74 5.63
N SER A 266 -10.21 1.89 6.17
CA SER A 266 -10.08 0.42 6.10
C SER A 266 -10.98 -0.11 5.00
N GLY A 267 -10.43 -0.97 4.12
CA GLY A 267 -11.17 -1.46 2.98
C GLY A 267 -10.32 -2.29 2.03
N TRP A 268 -10.83 -2.60 0.83
CA TRP A 268 -10.06 -3.28 -0.18
C TRP A 268 -10.28 -2.72 -1.60
N ILE A 269 -9.23 -2.83 -2.39
CA ILE A 269 -9.12 -2.32 -3.76
C ILE A 269 -8.79 -3.52 -4.64
N ASP A 270 -9.51 -3.70 -5.73
CA ASP A 270 -9.23 -4.80 -6.65
C ASP A 270 -8.01 -4.54 -7.55
N SER A 271 -7.61 -5.56 -8.30
CA SER A 271 -6.45 -5.50 -9.21
C SER A 271 -6.57 -4.47 -10.34
N TYR A 272 -7.74 -3.88 -10.51
CA TYR A 272 -8.03 -2.83 -11.51
C TYR A 272 -8.12 -1.45 -10.90
N GLY A 273 -7.95 -1.33 -9.58
CA GLY A 273 -7.98 -0.07 -8.85
C GLY A 273 -9.37 0.36 -8.38
N ALA A 274 -10.39 -0.47 -8.56
CA ALA A 274 -11.71 -0.16 -8.03
C ALA A 274 -11.74 -0.41 -6.52
N VAL A 275 -12.16 0.59 -5.76
CA VAL A 275 -12.51 0.41 -4.34
C VAL A 275 -13.79 -0.41 -4.28
N ARG A 276 -13.70 -1.63 -3.77
CA ARG A 276 -14.81 -2.59 -3.74
C ARG A 276 -15.63 -2.49 -2.48
N ASP A 277 -14.94 -2.39 -1.35
CA ASP A 277 -15.56 -2.16 -0.05
C ASP A 277 -14.73 -1.18 0.76
N LEU A 278 -15.41 -0.33 1.49
CA LEU A 278 -14.84 0.66 2.39
C LEU A 278 -15.63 0.62 3.70
N LEU A 279 -14.94 0.54 4.82
CA LEU A 279 -15.55 0.58 6.13
C LEU A 279 -16.02 2.00 6.42
N VAL A 280 -17.33 2.17 6.51
CA VAL A 280 -18.02 3.42 6.88
C VAL A 280 -19.04 3.17 7.98
N ASP A 281 -19.34 4.19 8.75
CA ASP A 281 -20.44 4.15 9.72
C ASP A 281 -21.80 4.44 9.09
N ALA A 282 -22.82 4.61 9.91
CA ALA A 282 -24.18 4.88 9.46
C ALA A 282 -24.33 6.25 8.78
N GLU A 283 -23.47 7.19 9.09
CA GLU A 283 -23.39 8.55 8.51
C GLU A 283 -22.54 8.58 7.23
N GLY A 284 -21.89 7.48 6.86
CA GLY A 284 -21.01 7.37 5.70
C GLY A 284 -19.60 7.89 5.92
N THR A 285 -19.18 8.15 7.16
CA THR A 285 -17.82 8.55 7.47
C THR A 285 -16.88 7.36 7.69
N ILE A 286 -15.61 7.53 7.32
CA ILE A 286 -14.56 6.56 7.60
C ILE A 286 -13.92 6.76 8.98
N TYR A 287 -14.21 7.87 9.64
CA TYR A 287 -13.58 8.33 10.88
C TYR A 287 -14.37 7.88 12.11
N PHE A 288 -14.37 6.58 12.36
CA PHE A 288 -15.09 5.99 13.49
C PHE A 288 -14.39 4.74 14.02
N ARG A 289 -14.77 4.32 15.21
CA ARG A 289 -14.32 3.06 15.80
C ARG A 289 -15.23 1.93 15.39
N GLY A 290 -14.69 0.91 14.71
CA GLY A 290 -15.53 -0.20 14.23
C GLY A 290 -14.72 -1.32 13.59
N GLY A 291 -15.41 -2.14 12.84
CA GLY A 291 -14.86 -3.24 12.08
C GLY A 291 -15.90 -3.85 11.17
N GLY A 292 -15.44 -4.56 10.16
CA GLY A 292 -16.27 -5.22 9.17
C GLY A 292 -15.50 -6.31 8.45
N ALA A 293 -16.12 -6.97 7.48
CA ALA A 293 -15.45 -7.98 6.67
C ALA A 293 -15.76 -7.78 5.19
N TYR A 294 -14.81 -8.13 4.36
CA TYR A 294 -14.92 -8.07 2.89
C TYR A 294 -14.40 -9.34 2.25
N THR A 295 -15.01 -9.73 1.14
CA THR A 295 -14.50 -10.84 0.32
C THR A 295 -13.50 -10.33 -0.69
N ILE A 296 -12.25 -10.71 -0.52
CA ILE A 296 -11.14 -10.36 -1.40
C ILE A 296 -11.13 -11.33 -2.57
N VAL A 297 -11.11 -10.80 -3.78
CA VAL A 297 -11.01 -11.59 -5.02
C VAL A 297 -9.62 -11.40 -5.62
N GLN A 298 -8.92 -12.51 -5.80
CA GLN A 298 -7.65 -12.56 -6.49
C GLN A 298 -7.85 -13.25 -7.84
N PHE A 299 -7.79 -12.47 -8.91
CA PHE A 299 -7.94 -12.98 -10.26
C PHE A 299 -6.78 -13.91 -10.62
N GLU A 300 -7.10 -15.15 -11.01
CA GLU A 300 -6.09 -16.16 -11.34
C GLU A 300 -5.21 -15.74 -12.53
N GLU A 301 -5.76 -15.02 -13.49
CA GLU A 301 -5.02 -14.43 -14.60
C GLU A 301 -3.80 -13.65 -14.12
N TRP A 302 -3.96 -12.81 -13.08
CA TRP A 302 -2.89 -11.96 -12.56
C TRP A 302 -1.99 -12.66 -11.54
N SER A 303 -2.40 -13.79 -10.98
CA SER A 303 -1.54 -14.56 -10.06
C SER A 303 -0.31 -15.12 -10.76
N ARG A 304 -0.45 -15.47 -12.03
CA ARG A 304 0.60 -16.09 -12.85
C ARG A 304 1.35 -15.11 -13.74
N GLN A 305 0.84 -13.89 -13.89
CA GLN A 305 1.40 -12.89 -14.79
C GLN A 305 1.89 -11.65 -14.02
N GLN A 306 2.91 -11.03 -14.56
CA GLN A 306 3.35 -9.70 -14.13
C GLN A 306 2.85 -8.66 -15.13
N SER A 307 2.36 -7.55 -14.62
CA SER A 307 2.00 -6.40 -15.45
C SER A 307 3.21 -5.87 -16.21
N TYR A 308 2.97 -5.08 -17.25
CA TYR A 308 4.06 -4.42 -17.96
C TYR A 308 4.88 -3.50 -17.04
N TYR A 309 4.19 -2.75 -16.16
CA TYR A 309 4.85 -1.92 -15.17
C TYR A 309 5.69 -2.76 -14.19
N THR A 310 5.15 -3.85 -13.66
CA THR A 310 5.90 -4.73 -12.75
C THR A 310 7.22 -5.20 -13.37
N ARG A 311 7.22 -5.50 -14.67
CA ARG A 311 8.44 -5.95 -15.37
C ARG A 311 9.43 -4.81 -15.65
N HIS A 312 8.93 -3.65 -16.11
CA HIS A 312 9.76 -2.60 -16.72
C HIS A 312 9.87 -1.31 -15.88
N GLY A 313 9.09 -1.19 -14.78
CA GLY A 313 9.09 0.00 -13.91
C GLY A 313 8.70 1.26 -14.67
N ASP A 314 9.39 2.35 -14.41
CA ASP A 314 9.09 3.70 -14.93
C ASP A 314 9.50 3.91 -16.39
N TRP A 315 9.31 2.88 -17.23
CA TRP A 315 9.63 2.92 -18.67
C TRP A 315 9.02 4.10 -19.39
N PHE A 316 7.79 4.49 -19.01
CA PHE A 316 7.09 5.61 -19.64
C PHE A 316 7.76 6.94 -19.32
N VAL A 317 8.28 7.11 -18.11
CA VAL A 317 9.06 8.30 -17.70
C VAL A 317 10.35 8.39 -18.52
N ALA A 318 11.07 7.27 -18.67
CA ALA A 318 12.27 7.21 -19.46
C ALA A 318 11.99 7.52 -20.96
N LEU A 319 10.92 6.95 -21.53
CA LEU A 319 10.50 7.23 -22.90
C LEU A 319 10.13 8.69 -23.08
N SER A 320 9.31 9.25 -22.18
CA SER A 320 8.86 10.63 -22.24
C SER A 320 10.04 11.61 -22.12
N GLY A 321 10.97 11.33 -21.21
CA GLY A 321 12.21 12.12 -21.05
C GLY A 321 13.10 12.08 -22.31
N GLY A 322 13.23 10.91 -22.92
CA GLY A 322 13.95 10.73 -24.18
C GLY A 322 13.34 11.52 -25.33
N LEU A 323 12.01 11.45 -25.48
CA LEU A 323 11.29 12.21 -26.50
C LEU A 323 11.39 13.73 -26.29
N ALA A 324 11.30 14.19 -25.02
CA ALA A 324 11.48 15.59 -24.67
C ALA A 324 12.89 16.08 -25.03
N LEU A 325 13.90 15.28 -24.69
CA LEU A 325 15.31 15.61 -25.03
C LEU A 325 15.52 15.70 -26.55
N ILE A 326 15.01 14.71 -27.32
CA ILE A 326 15.07 14.71 -28.78
C ILE A 326 14.39 15.95 -29.35
N SER A 327 13.21 16.31 -28.82
CA SER A 327 12.48 17.50 -29.26
C SER A 327 13.26 18.79 -28.99
N LEU A 328 13.88 18.90 -27.82
CA LEU A 328 14.75 20.05 -27.48
C LEU A 328 15.95 20.16 -28.42
N LEU A 329 16.63 19.06 -28.71
CA LEU A 329 17.74 19.03 -29.63
C LEU A 329 17.29 19.42 -31.05
N PHE A 330 16.14 18.94 -31.51
CA PHE A 330 15.59 19.29 -32.80
C PHE A 330 15.27 20.79 -32.90
N CYS A 331 14.66 21.38 -31.85
CA CYS A 331 14.37 22.81 -31.77
C CYS A 331 15.64 23.67 -31.80
N GLN A 332 16.73 23.22 -31.21
CA GLN A 332 18.02 23.94 -31.25
C GLN A 332 18.69 23.86 -32.62
N TYR A 333 18.49 22.77 -33.38
CA TYR A 333 19.06 22.57 -34.70
C TYR A 333 18.32 23.35 -35.81
N GLN A 334 17.02 23.59 -35.66
CA GLN A 334 16.19 24.31 -36.66
C GLN A 334 16.68 25.72 -37.00
N PRO A 335 17.13 26.57 -36.06
CA PRO A 335 17.68 27.89 -36.42
C PRO A 335 18.97 27.81 -37.27
N LYS A 336 19.80 26.80 -37.04
CA LYS A 336 21.04 26.60 -37.82
C LYS A 336 20.74 26.13 -39.24
N LEU A 337 19.76 25.28 -39.43
CA LEU A 337 19.30 24.85 -40.76
C LEU A 337 18.67 26.00 -41.56
N ARG A 338 17.87 26.85 -40.93
CA ARG A 338 17.28 28.04 -41.59
C ARG A 338 18.36 29.06 -42.01
N SER A 339 19.39 29.26 -41.19
CA SER A 339 20.47 30.19 -41.55
C SER A 339 21.36 29.65 -42.68
N GLN A 340 21.44 28.34 -42.93
CA GLN A 340 22.16 27.75 -44.04
C GLN A 340 21.33 27.73 -45.35
N ILE A 341 20.00 27.73 -45.27
CA ILE A 341 19.12 27.75 -46.45
C ILE A 341 18.84 29.17 -46.96
N VAL A 342 18.91 30.19 -46.06
CA VAL A 342 18.65 31.61 -46.42
C VAL A 342 19.96 32.34 -46.74
N GLY A 343 21.10 31.67 -46.67
CA GLY A 343 22.44 32.20 -46.97
C GLY A 343 22.87 32.02 -48.44
N VAL A 344 21.89 32.17 -49.39
CA VAL A 344 22.21 32.37 -50.82
C VAL A 344 21.68 33.75 -51.23
#